data_f20cb097cfd6a87bcef511143e286fd7
#
_entry.id   f20cb097cfd6a87bcef511143e286fd7
#
_cell.length_a   1.000
_cell.length_b   1.000
_cell.length_c   1.000
_cell.angle_alpha   90.00
_cell.angle_beta   90.00
_cell.angle_gamma   90.00
#
_symmetry.space_group_name_H-M   'P 1'
#
loop_
_entity.id
_entity.type
_entity.pdbx_description
1 polymer ?
#
loop_
_entity_poly.entity_id
_entity_poly.type
_entity_poly.pdbx_seq_one_letter_code
_entity_poly.pdbx_strand_id
1 'polypeptide(L)'
;MKKRLLLVMVLVGLLSTVSAKEFNEARWQWFYSNANYTGKIDLNTIAYDPASDTADVWAVWIHPSERQQRLQNYTINFKSNVIILKKLYVYRTGSDETMYNKVFYNTSLTPAPSSGDEALLLAVKGLVGRDTKLAALKKEREEEAQRRLEEQRAEEQKRLEEQKAFEEKQKAAQKEAEKRNRVATIGGILGSLFGI
;
A
#
# COMPACT_ATOMS: atom_id res chain seq x y z
N MET A 1 14.45 62.02 -25.02
CA MET A 1 13.33 61.03 -24.81
C MET A 1 13.82 59.61 -24.65
N LYS A 2 14.79 59.08 -25.44
CA LYS A 2 15.27 57.69 -25.37
C LYS A 2 15.83 57.28 -24.00
N LYS A 3 16.53 58.12 -23.26
CA LYS A 3 17.09 57.81 -21.92
C LYS A 3 16.02 57.65 -20.83
N ARG A 4 14.88 58.34 -20.93
CA ARG A 4 13.75 58.23 -19.96
C ARG A 4 12.94 56.95 -20.20
N LEU A 5 12.83 56.51 -21.45
CA LEU A 5 12.17 55.25 -21.81
C LEU A 5 12.96 54.04 -21.31
N LEU A 6 14.31 54.11 -21.36
CA LEU A 6 15.19 53.04 -20.85
C LEU A 6 15.08 52.89 -19.32
N LEU A 7 14.97 54.02 -18.59
CA LEU A 7 14.80 54.01 -17.15
C LEU A 7 13.47 53.41 -16.70
N VAL A 8 12.40 53.64 -17.44
CA VAL A 8 11.07 53.06 -17.17
C VAL A 8 11.07 51.56 -17.44
N MET A 9 11.73 51.11 -18.53
CA MET A 9 11.90 49.64 -18.79
C MET A 9 12.73 48.92 -17.72
N VAL A 10 13.79 49.57 -17.19
CA VAL A 10 14.59 48.98 -16.11
C VAL A 10 13.79 48.93 -14.80
N LEU A 11 12.92 49.93 -14.55
CA LEU A 11 12.06 49.93 -13.33
C LEU A 11 10.94 48.89 -13.42
N VAL A 12 10.40 48.64 -14.62
CA VAL A 12 9.40 47.55 -14.84
C VAL A 12 10.06 46.17 -14.78
N GLY A 13 11.32 46.05 -15.21
CA GLY A 13 12.07 44.78 -15.09
C GLY A 13 12.51 44.42 -13.68
N LEU A 14 12.50 45.39 -12.73
CA LEU A 14 12.83 45.15 -11.30
C LEU A 14 11.60 44.86 -10.43
N LEU A 15 10.41 44.88 -11.01
CA LEU A 15 9.25 44.21 -10.43
C LEU A 15 9.40 42.71 -10.68
N SER A 16 10.52 42.13 -10.21
CA SER A 16 10.63 40.70 -9.99
C SER A 16 9.42 40.34 -9.14
N THR A 17 8.51 39.64 -9.74
CA THR A 17 7.40 38.98 -9.06
C THR A 17 7.99 38.23 -7.89
N VAL A 18 7.82 38.80 -6.66
CA VAL A 18 7.99 38.03 -5.45
C VAL A 18 7.02 36.89 -5.62
N SER A 19 7.54 35.73 -6.05
CA SER A 19 6.75 34.51 -6.24
C SER A 19 6.30 34.10 -4.85
N ALA A 20 5.13 34.58 -4.48
CA ALA A 20 4.47 34.12 -3.28
C ALA A 20 4.21 32.62 -3.46
N LYS A 21 4.48 31.81 -2.44
CA LYS A 21 4.16 30.39 -2.48
C LYS A 21 2.65 30.23 -2.68
N GLU A 22 2.29 29.99 -3.94
CA GLU A 22 0.89 29.87 -4.34
C GLU A 22 0.46 28.42 -4.24
N PHE A 23 -0.62 28.19 -3.49
CA PHE A 23 -1.29 26.90 -3.43
C PHE A 23 -2.43 26.92 -4.45
N ASN A 24 -2.06 26.79 -5.75
CA ASN A 24 -3.00 26.86 -6.87
C ASN A 24 -4.00 25.68 -6.88
N GLU A 25 -5.18 25.90 -7.43
CA GLU A 25 -6.29 24.92 -7.43
C GLU A 25 -6.03 23.71 -8.31
N ALA A 26 -5.14 23.79 -9.29
CA ALA A 26 -4.79 22.65 -10.15
C ALA A 26 -4.06 21.54 -9.38
N ARG A 27 -3.32 21.90 -8.34
CA ARG A 27 -2.57 20.97 -7.48
C ARG A 27 -3.19 20.81 -6.10
N TRP A 28 -3.78 21.89 -5.55
CA TRP A 28 -4.21 21.98 -4.16
C TRP A 28 -5.74 21.99 -4.08
N GLN A 29 -6.32 20.86 -3.68
CA GLN A 29 -7.78 20.74 -3.53
C GLN A 29 -8.21 21.24 -2.15
N TRP A 30 -9.20 22.12 -2.13
CA TRP A 30 -9.88 22.54 -0.92
C TRP A 30 -10.63 21.37 -0.27
N PHE A 31 -10.58 21.27 1.06
CA PHE A 31 -11.34 20.28 1.82
C PHE A 31 -12.03 20.83 3.07
N TYR A 32 -11.59 21.98 3.60
CA TYR A 32 -12.16 22.54 4.81
C TYR A 32 -12.00 24.06 4.86
N SER A 33 -13.00 24.74 5.48
CA SER A 33 -12.92 26.17 5.81
C SER A 33 -13.79 26.50 7.01
N ASN A 34 -13.29 27.39 7.85
CA ASN A 34 -14.05 28.04 8.91
C ASN A 34 -13.63 29.52 9.01
N ALA A 35 -14.10 30.24 10.05
CA ALA A 35 -13.77 31.66 10.25
C ALA A 35 -12.26 31.93 10.43
N ASN A 36 -11.48 30.95 10.88
CA ASN A 36 -10.08 31.13 11.28
C ASN A 36 -9.08 30.63 10.23
N TYR A 37 -9.41 29.57 9.49
CA TYR A 37 -8.48 28.96 8.53
C TYR A 37 -9.16 28.18 7.43
N THR A 38 -8.42 27.97 6.34
CA THR A 38 -8.81 27.15 5.20
C THR A 38 -7.78 26.04 5.01
N GLY A 39 -8.24 24.81 4.75
CA GLY A 39 -7.42 23.64 4.47
C GLY A 39 -7.44 23.23 3.01
N LYS A 40 -6.26 22.98 2.40
CA LYS A 40 -6.10 22.41 1.05
C LYS A 40 -5.15 21.22 1.10
N ILE A 41 -5.43 20.20 0.27
CA ILE A 41 -4.63 18.98 0.13
C ILE A 41 -3.81 19.04 -1.16
N ASP A 42 -2.55 18.64 -1.10
CA ASP A 42 -1.70 18.46 -2.28
C ASP A 42 -2.00 17.13 -2.96
N LEU A 43 -2.73 17.17 -4.07
CA LEU A 43 -3.15 15.98 -4.82
C LEU A 43 -1.97 15.15 -5.34
N ASN A 44 -0.82 15.80 -5.62
CA ASN A 44 0.35 15.14 -6.18
C ASN A 44 1.16 14.34 -5.14
N THR A 45 0.87 14.53 -3.86
CA THR A 45 1.63 13.89 -2.77
C THR A 45 0.86 12.79 -2.04
N ILE A 46 -0.38 12.52 -2.44
CA ILE A 46 -1.19 11.47 -1.82
C ILE A 46 -0.63 10.11 -2.21
N ALA A 47 -0.11 9.38 -1.23
CA ALA A 47 0.33 8.01 -1.38
C ALA A 47 -0.46 7.11 -0.43
N TYR A 48 -1.28 6.20 -0.99
CA TYR A 48 -2.10 5.27 -0.21
C TYR A 48 -1.59 3.85 -0.35
N ASP A 49 -1.35 3.22 0.80
CA ASP A 49 -1.04 1.80 0.90
C ASP A 49 -2.27 1.02 1.41
N PRO A 50 -2.96 0.23 0.56
CA PRO A 50 -4.11 -0.56 0.97
C PRO A 50 -3.75 -1.73 1.89
N ALA A 51 -2.48 -2.18 1.94
CA ALA A 51 -2.07 -3.29 2.79
C ALA A 51 -2.02 -2.90 4.27
N SER A 52 -1.54 -1.70 4.56
CA SER A 52 -1.52 -1.11 5.91
C SER A 52 -2.74 -0.24 6.22
N ASP A 53 -3.57 0.06 5.20
CA ASP A 53 -4.70 1.00 5.25
C ASP A 53 -4.27 2.39 5.73
N THR A 54 -3.14 2.88 5.18
CA THR A 54 -2.56 4.19 5.53
C THR A 54 -2.35 5.06 4.29
N ALA A 55 -2.43 6.38 4.47
CA ALA A 55 -2.08 7.35 3.45
C ALA A 55 -1.09 8.39 3.96
N ASP A 56 -0.06 8.69 3.18
CA ASP A 56 0.78 9.87 3.36
C ASP A 56 0.25 11.03 2.51
N VAL A 57 0.24 12.24 3.07
CA VAL A 57 -0.29 13.42 2.39
C VAL A 57 0.36 14.70 2.91
N TRP A 58 0.49 15.70 2.02
CA TRP A 58 0.75 17.07 2.41
C TRP A 58 -0.54 17.88 2.37
N ALA A 59 -0.78 18.67 3.42
CA ALA A 59 -1.87 19.63 3.47
C ALA A 59 -1.35 21.01 3.92
N VAL A 60 -1.99 22.06 3.44
CA VAL A 60 -1.73 23.42 3.88
C VAL A 60 -2.93 23.98 4.62
N TRP A 61 -2.68 24.62 5.76
CA TRP A 61 -3.64 25.37 6.53
C TRP A 61 -3.30 26.85 6.41
N ILE A 62 -4.18 27.60 5.79
CA ILE A 62 -4.03 29.03 5.54
C ILE A 62 -4.77 29.76 6.64
N HIS A 63 -4.05 30.54 7.44
CA HIS A 63 -4.54 31.36 8.56
C HIS A 63 -4.49 32.85 8.19
N PRO A 64 -5.57 33.42 7.64
CA PRO A 64 -5.55 34.82 7.15
C PRO A 64 -5.28 35.84 8.24
N SER A 65 -5.88 35.67 9.43
CA SER A 65 -5.72 36.56 10.57
C SER A 65 -4.28 36.61 11.12
N GLU A 66 -3.59 35.46 11.08
CA GLU A 66 -2.19 35.31 11.51
C GLU A 66 -1.20 35.67 10.39
N ARG A 67 -1.67 35.86 9.16
CA ARG A 67 -0.84 36.00 7.95
C ARG A 67 0.15 34.85 7.80
N GLN A 68 -0.29 33.64 8.10
CA GLN A 68 0.52 32.44 8.07
C GLN A 68 -0.09 31.36 7.19
N GLN A 69 0.80 30.54 6.63
CA GLN A 69 0.47 29.29 5.92
C GLN A 69 1.28 28.16 6.57
N ARG A 70 0.59 27.14 7.05
CA ARG A 70 1.18 25.99 7.75
C ARG A 70 1.11 24.79 6.83
N LEU A 71 2.22 24.45 6.19
CA LEU A 71 2.36 23.25 5.36
C LEU A 71 2.73 22.08 6.24
N GLN A 72 1.91 21.04 6.23
CA GLN A 72 2.02 19.91 7.14
C GLN A 72 2.02 18.58 6.37
N ASN A 73 2.92 17.68 6.76
CA ASN A 73 2.97 16.31 6.25
C ASN A 73 2.35 15.37 7.29
N TYR A 74 1.41 14.56 6.83
CA TYR A 74 0.67 13.62 7.65
C TYR A 74 0.78 12.20 7.14
N THR A 75 0.73 11.25 8.09
CA THR A 75 0.29 9.88 7.82
C THR A 75 -1.08 9.70 8.46
N ILE A 76 -2.04 9.24 7.67
CA ILE A 76 -3.41 8.94 8.12
C ILE A 76 -3.56 7.42 8.17
N ASN A 77 -3.92 6.89 9.33
CA ASN A 77 -4.29 5.48 9.49
C ASN A 77 -5.82 5.39 9.55
N PHE A 78 -6.43 4.88 8.47
CA PHE A 78 -7.89 4.81 8.37
C PHE A 78 -8.50 3.71 9.23
N LYS A 79 -7.75 2.65 9.55
CA LYS A 79 -8.22 1.55 10.39
C LYS A 79 -8.43 1.99 11.83
N SER A 80 -7.53 2.82 12.35
CA SER A 80 -7.57 3.33 13.72
C SER A 80 -8.17 4.72 13.85
N ASN A 81 -8.49 5.40 12.72
CA ASN A 81 -8.89 6.80 12.66
C ASN A 81 -7.88 7.74 13.36
N VAL A 82 -6.60 7.54 13.09
CA VAL A 82 -5.52 8.32 13.68
C VAL A 82 -4.78 9.09 12.61
N ILE A 83 -4.47 10.35 12.88
CA ILE A 83 -3.61 11.20 12.06
C ILE A 83 -2.29 11.40 12.80
N ILE A 84 -1.17 11.19 12.11
CA ILE A 84 0.18 11.39 12.63
C ILE A 84 0.80 12.57 11.90
N LEU A 85 1.08 13.65 12.63
CA LEU A 85 1.81 14.79 12.09
C LEU A 85 3.31 14.45 12.07
N LYS A 86 3.91 14.49 10.87
CA LYS A 86 5.35 14.21 10.67
C LYS A 86 6.19 15.46 10.58
N LYS A 87 5.75 16.45 9.79
CA LYS A 87 6.51 17.68 9.51
C LYS A 87 5.59 18.89 9.47
N LEU A 88 6.10 20.01 9.90
CA LEU A 88 5.45 21.32 9.85
C LEU A 88 6.44 22.33 9.28
N TYR A 89 6.00 23.11 8.30
CA TYR A 89 6.65 24.30 7.81
C TYR A 89 5.66 25.47 7.92
N VAL A 90 6.10 26.56 8.51
CA VAL A 90 5.30 27.78 8.64
C VAL A 90 5.90 28.86 7.77
N TYR A 91 5.08 29.41 6.88
CA TYR A 91 5.43 30.49 5.98
C TYR A 91 4.61 31.73 6.31
N ARG A 92 5.16 32.91 6.04
CA ARG A 92 4.37 34.13 6.00
C ARG A 92 3.56 34.15 4.71
N THR A 93 2.28 34.54 4.77
CA THR A 93 1.45 34.73 3.58
C THR A 93 2.11 35.71 2.61
N GLY A 94 2.24 35.29 1.35
CA GLY A 94 2.89 36.09 0.31
C GLY A 94 4.42 36.05 0.32
N SER A 95 5.03 35.09 1.03
CA SER A 95 6.49 34.91 1.09
C SER A 95 6.83 33.40 0.95
N ASP A 96 7.94 33.12 0.28
CA ASP A 96 8.54 31.77 0.22
C ASP A 96 9.48 31.49 1.41
N GLU A 97 9.74 32.50 2.24
CA GLU A 97 10.60 32.38 3.40
C GLU A 97 9.94 31.53 4.48
N THR A 98 10.61 30.48 4.92
CA THR A 98 10.18 29.64 6.04
C THR A 98 10.45 30.37 7.34
N MET A 99 9.41 30.76 8.08
CA MET A 99 9.51 31.36 9.40
C MET A 99 9.95 30.33 10.45
N TYR A 100 9.48 29.07 10.30
CA TYR A 100 9.70 28.02 11.27
C TYR A 100 9.45 26.65 10.62
N ASN A 101 10.23 25.64 11.01
CA ASN A 101 9.99 24.25 10.66
C ASN A 101 10.20 23.33 11.86
N LYS A 102 9.51 22.18 11.85
CA LYS A 102 9.63 21.16 12.90
C LYS A 102 9.36 19.78 12.33
N VAL A 103 10.16 18.80 12.74
CA VAL A 103 9.89 17.39 12.56
C VAL A 103 9.29 16.86 13.87
N PHE A 104 8.23 16.09 13.76
CA PHE A 104 7.55 15.48 14.90
C PHE A 104 7.83 13.97 14.91
N TYR A 105 8.00 13.43 16.11
CA TYR A 105 8.17 12.01 16.32
C TYR A 105 6.99 11.50 17.15
N ASN A 106 6.24 10.55 16.56
CA ASN A 106 5.11 9.88 17.23
C ASN A 106 4.01 10.81 17.75
N THR A 107 3.83 11.97 17.13
CA THR A 107 2.72 12.87 17.46
C THR A 107 1.48 12.41 16.72
N SER A 108 0.66 11.63 17.39
CA SER A 108 -0.61 11.13 16.86
C SER A 108 -1.80 11.87 17.52
N LEU A 109 -2.85 12.06 16.75
CA LEU A 109 -4.11 12.61 17.23
C LEU A 109 -5.28 11.81 16.66
N THR A 110 -6.34 11.69 17.45
CA THR A 110 -7.63 11.20 16.98
C THR A 110 -8.47 12.43 16.63
N PRO A 111 -8.93 12.58 15.38
CA PRO A 111 -9.74 13.73 14.98
C PRO A 111 -11.00 13.86 15.82
N ALA A 112 -11.26 15.08 16.31
CA ALA A 112 -12.52 15.37 16.96
C ALA A 112 -13.63 15.52 15.91
N PRO A 113 -14.89 15.14 16.23
CA PRO A 113 -16.03 15.34 15.34
C PRO A 113 -16.16 16.80 14.89
N SER A 114 -16.44 17.00 13.60
CA SER A 114 -16.60 18.31 12.95
C SER A 114 -15.35 19.19 12.96
N SER A 115 -14.17 18.61 13.25
CA SER A 115 -12.89 19.32 13.19
C SER A 115 -12.32 19.35 11.77
N GLY A 116 -11.35 20.25 11.54
CA GLY A 116 -10.57 20.26 10.31
C GLY A 116 -9.78 18.97 10.08
N ASP A 117 -9.31 18.32 11.15
CA ASP A 117 -8.59 17.06 11.07
C ASP A 117 -9.50 15.91 10.64
N GLU A 118 -10.76 15.87 11.12
CA GLU A 118 -11.75 14.91 10.61
C GLU A 118 -12.05 15.15 9.13
N ALA A 119 -12.22 16.42 8.74
CA ALA A 119 -12.44 16.78 7.34
C ALA A 119 -11.25 16.36 6.45
N LEU A 120 -10.00 16.51 6.92
CA LEU A 120 -8.80 16.04 6.24
C LEU A 120 -8.85 14.52 6.04
N LEU A 121 -9.13 13.76 7.10
CA LEU A 121 -9.22 12.29 7.05
C LEU A 121 -10.28 11.84 6.04
N LEU A 122 -11.48 12.41 6.09
CA LEU A 122 -12.59 12.06 5.20
C LEU A 122 -12.30 12.44 3.74
N ALA A 123 -11.71 13.61 3.52
CA ALA A 123 -11.33 14.06 2.17
C ALA A 123 -10.27 13.12 1.56
N VAL A 124 -9.21 12.79 2.30
CA VAL A 124 -8.16 11.87 1.81
C VAL A 124 -8.73 10.48 1.58
N LYS A 125 -9.61 9.96 2.46
CA LYS A 125 -10.31 8.69 2.29
C LYS A 125 -11.06 8.62 0.96
N GLY A 126 -11.78 9.69 0.60
CA GLY A 126 -12.49 9.80 -0.69
C GLY A 126 -11.52 9.87 -1.88
N LEU A 127 -10.49 10.71 -1.79
CA LEU A 127 -9.52 10.93 -2.87
C LEU A 127 -8.72 9.67 -3.23
N VAL A 128 -8.37 8.84 -2.26
CA VAL A 128 -7.62 7.59 -2.51
C VAL A 128 -8.49 6.45 -3.03
N GLY A 129 -9.82 6.59 -3.02
CA GLY A 129 -10.74 5.52 -3.39
C GLY A 129 -10.58 4.28 -2.50
N ARG A 130 -10.42 4.50 -1.20
CA ARG A 130 -10.06 3.50 -0.19
C ARG A 130 -10.90 2.23 -0.29
N ASP A 131 -12.23 2.38 -0.30
CA ASP A 131 -13.14 1.23 -0.22
C ASP A 131 -13.02 0.32 -1.46
N THR A 132 -12.84 0.91 -2.65
CA THR A 132 -12.59 0.17 -3.89
C THR A 132 -11.25 -0.58 -3.86
N LYS A 133 -10.18 0.08 -3.40
CA LYS A 133 -8.85 -0.54 -3.33
C LYS A 133 -8.77 -1.65 -2.27
N LEU A 134 -9.44 -1.50 -1.14
CA LEU A 134 -9.54 -2.56 -0.13
C LEU A 134 -10.34 -3.76 -0.64
N ALA A 135 -11.44 -3.54 -1.36
CA ALA A 135 -12.21 -4.62 -1.95
C ALA A 135 -11.38 -5.39 -3.00
N ALA A 136 -10.61 -4.68 -3.83
CA ALA A 136 -9.72 -5.30 -4.80
C ALA A 136 -8.62 -6.14 -4.12
N LEU A 137 -7.96 -5.60 -3.09
CA LEU A 137 -6.94 -6.31 -2.32
C LEU A 137 -7.51 -7.56 -1.63
N LYS A 138 -8.72 -7.48 -1.09
CA LYS A 138 -9.40 -8.62 -0.47
C LYS A 138 -9.64 -9.73 -1.49
N LYS A 139 -10.16 -9.37 -2.66
CA LYS A 139 -10.40 -10.33 -3.76
C LYS A 139 -9.11 -11.01 -4.21
N GLU A 140 -8.03 -10.25 -4.39
CA GLU A 140 -6.71 -10.79 -4.77
C GLU A 140 -6.19 -11.81 -3.74
N ARG A 141 -6.31 -11.51 -2.45
CA ARG A 141 -5.92 -12.43 -1.36
C ARG A 141 -6.77 -13.70 -1.34
N GLU A 142 -8.07 -13.59 -1.59
CA GLU A 142 -8.97 -14.76 -1.67
C GLU A 142 -8.61 -15.65 -2.86
N GLU A 143 -8.33 -15.06 -4.03
CA GLU A 143 -7.90 -15.81 -5.22
C GLU A 143 -6.54 -16.48 -5.02
N GLU A 144 -5.60 -15.81 -4.36
CA GLU A 144 -4.30 -16.40 -4.02
C GLU A 144 -4.44 -17.56 -3.03
N ALA A 145 -5.28 -17.41 -2.02
CA ALA A 145 -5.55 -18.46 -1.04
C ALA A 145 -6.20 -19.70 -1.70
N GLN A 146 -7.12 -19.50 -2.63
CA GLN A 146 -7.73 -20.58 -3.39
C GLN A 146 -6.70 -21.33 -4.27
N ARG A 147 -5.85 -20.59 -5.00
CA ARG A 147 -4.77 -21.21 -5.80
C ARG A 147 -3.83 -22.05 -4.95
N ARG A 148 -3.40 -21.55 -3.80
CA ARG A 148 -2.54 -22.32 -2.87
C ARG A 148 -3.24 -23.61 -2.37
N LEU A 149 -4.53 -23.53 -2.10
CA LEU A 149 -5.30 -24.70 -1.67
C LEU A 149 -5.44 -25.74 -2.78
N GLU A 150 -5.66 -25.32 -4.02
CA GLU A 150 -5.72 -26.19 -5.19
C GLU A 150 -4.37 -26.87 -5.46
N GLU A 151 -3.28 -26.12 -5.38
CA GLU A 151 -1.91 -26.66 -5.51
C GLU A 151 -1.62 -27.73 -4.45
N GLN A 152 -1.98 -27.47 -3.19
CA GLN A 152 -1.81 -28.46 -2.11
C GLN A 152 -2.62 -29.72 -2.35
N ARG A 153 -3.88 -29.60 -2.80
CA ARG A 153 -4.72 -30.77 -3.13
C ARG A 153 -4.16 -31.57 -4.30
N ALA A 154 -3.66 -30.91 -5.33
CA ALA A 154 -3.04 -31.58 -6.48
C ALA A 154 -1.75 -32.32 -6.06
N GLU A 155 -0.92 -31.74 -5.20
CA GLU A 155 0.28 -32.39 -4.67
C GLU A 155 -0.07 -33.60 -3.78
N GLU A 156 -1.08 -33.49 -2.94
CA GLU A 156 -1.55 -34.58 -2.10
C GLU A 156 -2.12 -35.75 -2.94
N GLN A 157 -2.90 -35.44 -3.97
CA GLN A 157 -3.40 -36.46 -4.90
C GLN A 157 -2.25 -37.18 -5.59
N LYS A 158 -1.25 -36.44 -6.08
CA LYS A 158 -0.08 -37.04 -6.72
C LYS A 158 0.69 -37.97 -5.78
N ARG A 159 0.89 -37.57 -4.52
CA ARG A 159 1.52 -38.45 -3.50
C ARG A 159 0.72 -39.72 -3.25
N LEU A 160 -0.61 -39.60 -3.17
CA LEU A 160 -1.49 -40.77 -3.00
C LEU A 160 -1.43 -41.74 -4.20
N GLU A 161 -1.36 -41.22 -5.42
CA GLU A 161 -1.21 -42.03 -6.64
C GLU A 161 0.16 -42.73 -6.68
N GLU A 162 1.23 -42.02 -6.35
CA GLU A 162 2.59 -42.57 -6.26
C GLU A 162 2.65 -43.68 -5.20
N GLN A 163 2.02 -43.49 -4.05
CA GLN A 163 1.95 -44.52 -3.00
C GLN A 163 1.19 -45.75 -3.45
N LYS A 164 0.02 -45.61 -4.08
CA LYS A 164 -0.74 -46.71 -4.63
C LYS A 164 0.05 -47.48 -5.69
N ALA A 165 0.70 -46.79 -6.61
CA ALA A 165 1.54 -47.42 -7.64
C ALA A 165 2.73 -48.18 -7.04
N PHE A 166 3.32 -47.68 -5.95
CA PHE A 166 4.38 -48.38 -5.21
C PHE A 166 3.86 -49.64 -4.53
N GLU A 167 2.71 -49.56 -3.84
CA GLU A 167 2.08 -50.75 -3.22
C GLU A 167 1.71 -51.82 -4.23
N GLU A 168 1.16 -51.44 -5.40
CA GLU A 168 0.86 -52.39 -6.48
C GLU A 168 2.12 -53.12 -7.01
N LYS A 169 3.21 -52.37 -7.20
CA LYS A 169 4.49 -52.97 -7.60
C LYS A 169 5.02 -53.93 -6.56
N GLN A 170 4.93 -53.60 -5.26
CA GLN A 170 5.31 -54.55 -4.20
C GLN A 170 4.46 -55.81 -4.19
N LYS A 171 3.14 -55.69 -4.30
CA LYS A 171 2.23 -56.84 -4.37
C LYS A 171 2.51 -57.72 -5.60
N ALA A 172 2.82 -57.13 -6.75
CA ALA A 172 3.19 -57.86 -7.95
C ALA A 172 4.51 -58.64 -7.77
N ALA A 173 5.53 -57.99 -7.19
CA ALA A 173 6.82 -58.63 -6.89
C ALA A 173 6.69 -59.79 -5.88
N GLN A 174 5.85 -59.67 -4.85
CA GLN A 174 5.56 -60.73 -3.91
C GLN A 174 4.89 -61.93 -4.58
N LYS A 175 3.86 -61.70 -5.41
CA LYS A 175 3.20 -62.79 -6.16
C LYS A 175 4.17 -63.53 -7.11
N GLU A 176 5.09 -62.82 -7.71
CA GLU A 176 6.10 -63.42 -8.58
C GLU A 176 7.10 -64.26 -7.79
N ALA A 177 7.55 -63.76 -6.61
CA ALA A 177 8.42 -64.53 -5.71
C ALA A 177 7.73 -65.78 -5.18
N GLU A 178 6.46 -65.70 -4.80
CA GLU A 178 5.68 -66.90 -4.40
C GLU A 178 5.55 -67.93 -5.54
N LYS A 179 5.29 -67.50 -6.78
CA LYS A 179 5.28 -68.36 -7.93
C LYS A 179 6.62 -69.08 -8.13
N ARG A 180 7.74 -68.39 -8.04
CA ARG A 180 9.10 -68.94 -8.15
C ARG A 180 9.36 -69.96 -7.06
N ASN A 181 8.99 -69.67 -5.80
CA ASN A 181 9.16 -70.61 -4.69
C ASN A 181 8.30 -71.89 -4.87
N ARG A 182 7.05 -71.76 -5.34
CA ARG A 182 6.19 -72.94 -5.65
C ARG A 182 6.79 -73.85 -6.75
N VAL A 183 7.32 -73.22 -7.81
CA VAL A 183 7.97 -74.00 -8.90
C VAL A 183 9.24 -74.68 -8.39
N ALA A 184 10.06 -74.01 -7.56
CA ALA A 184 11.25 -74.64 -6.98
C ALA A 184 10.92 -75.79 -6.03
N THR A 185 9.84 -75.65 -5.22
CA THR A 185 9.37 -76.70 -4.32
C THR A 185 8.88 -77.96 -5.11
N ILE A 186 8.11 -77.75 -6.18
CA ILE A 186 7.63 -78.86 -7.05
C ILE A 186 8.80 -79.50 -7.75
N GLY A 187 9.76 -78.78 -8.29
CA GLY A 187 10.99 -79.34 -8.91
C GLY A 187 11.84 -80.13 -7.93
N GLY A 188 11.97 -79.71 -6.68
CA GLY A 188 12.67 -80.43 -5.62
C GLY A 188 12.00 -81.75 -5.23
N ILE A 189 10.65 -81.79 -5.17
CA ILE A 189 9.90 -82.98 -4.86
C ILE A 189 10.02 -84.00 -6.03
N LEU A 190 9.93 -83.56 -7.26
CA LEU A 190 10.11 -84.44 -8.44
C LEU A 190 11.55 -84.94 -8.53
N GLY A 191 12.57 -84.17 -8.28
CA GLY A 191 13.96 -84.64 -8.24
C GLY A 191 14.22 -85.71 -7.18
N SER A 192 13.59 -85.63 -6.02
CA SER A 192 13.72 -86.61 -4.94
C SER A 192 12.95 -87.87 -5.24
N LEU A 193 11.91 -87.91 -6.06
CA LEU A 193 11.11 -89.08 -6.44
C LEU A 193 11.75 -89.90 -7.60
N PHE A 194 12.55 -89.25 -8.43
CA PHE A 194 13.21 -89.88 -9.57
C PHE A 194 14.69 -90.22 -9.38
N GLY A 195 15.24 -89.96 -8.21
CA GLY A 195 16.57 -90.42 -7.81
C GLY A 195 17.75 -89.94 -8.66
N ILE A 196 17.70 -88.66 -9.09
CA ILE A 196 18.80 -87.97 -9.77
C ILE A 196 19.41 -86.97 -8.84
#